data_c9287fc4447aa5a9f318b35ece772f8d
#
_entry.id   c9287fc4447aa5a9f318b35ece772f8d
#
_cell.length_a   1.000
_cell.length_b   1.000
_cell.length_c   1.000
_cell.angle_alpha   90.00
_cell.angle_beta   90.00
_cell.angle_gamma   90.00
#
_symmetry.space_group_name_H-M   'P 1'
#
loop_
_entity.id
_entity.type
_entity.pdbx_description
1 polymer ?
#
loop_
_entity_poly.entity_id
_entity_poly.type
_entity_poly.pdbx_seq_one_letter_code
_entity_poly.pdbx_strand_id
1 'polypeptide(L)'
;MSGPLGSSQWMYSSDGYEINNSLRFESGDSAYLTRTPGADGNRRTWTMSYWIKRGNIADHKRHFGGSLASAYGVGLIVQFDGNNQELMVADYRSGYHTDYILKTNMGFRDTANWYHIVVAFDTTQGTAANRIKLYANGQQLTMVSATYPDQNTDARFNEDALTTIGAGSDNESVDGHLDGYMAEINFVDGTQLTPASFGETDDIYGHWKPKEYSGSYGNNGYYLDFAS
;
A
#
# COMPACT_ATOMS: atom_id res chain seq x y z
N MET A 1 -13.73 -33.26 30.60
CA MET A 1 -13.40 -33.31 29.17
C MET A 1 -12.72 -32.01 28.83
N SER A 2 -11.41 -32.04 28.67
CA SER A 2 -10.63 -30.89 28.26
C SER A 2 -10.73 -30.77 26.72
N GLY A 3 -11.41 -29.76 26.25
CA GLY A 3 -11.37 -29.40 24.83
C GLY A 3 -9.96 -29.02 24.42
N PRO A 4 -9.61 -29.08 23.12
CA PRO A 4 -8.27 -28.71 22.67
C PRO A 4 -8.02 -27.24 22.94
N LEU A 5 -7.03 -26.98 23.77
CA LEU A 5 -6.52 -25.63 24.03
C LEU A 5 -5.81 -25.13 22.79
N GLY A 6 -6.29 -24.02 22.23
CA GLY A 6 -5.46 -23.15 21.43
C GLY A 6 -5.34 -23.45 19.94
N SER A 7 -6.42 -23.59 19.22
CA SER A 7 -6.38 -23.27 17.81
C SER A 7 -7.03 -21.90 17.59
N SER A 8 -6.33 -21.00 16.90
CA SER A 8 -6.86 -19.71 16.47
C SER A 8 -8.15 -19.81 15.63
N GLN A 9 -8.48 -21.01 15.19
CA GLN A 9 -9.70 -21.36 14.48
C GLN A 9 -11.01 -21.12 15.28
N TRP A 10 -10.93 -21.02 16.60
CA TRP A 10 -12.12 -20.79 17.45
C TRP A 10 -12.44 -19.30 17.66
N MET A 11 -11.59 -18.41 17.16
CA MET A 11 -11.75 -16.96 17.33
C MET A 11 -12.39 -16.27 16.11
N TYR A 12 -12.60 -17.00 15.02
CA TYR A 12 -13.24 -16.46 13.82
C TYR A 12 -14.54 -17.21 13.57
N SER A 13 -15.66 -16.50 13.57
CA SER A 13 -16.90 -17.07 13.03
C SER A 13 -16.72 -17.25 11.54
N SER A 14 -17.15 -18.37 11.00
CA SER A 14 -17.05 -18.74 9.57
C SER A 14 -17.93 -17.91 8.65
N ASP A 15 -18.56 -16.84 9.13
CA ASP A 15 -19.57 -16.06 8.40
C ASP A 15 -19.03 -14.74 7.82
N GLY A 16 -17.71 -14.55 7.78
CA GLY A 16 -17.06 -13.35 7.26
C GLY A 16 -16.17 -13.62 6.05
N TYR A 17 -15.81 -12.55 5.34
CA TYR A 17 -14.81 -12.59 4.28
C TYR A 17 -13.44 -12.97 4.86
N GLU A 18 -12.78 -13.97 4.27
CA GLU A 18 -11.49 -14.49 4.72
C GLU A 18 -10.43 -14.33 3.62
N ILE A 19 -9.22 -13.94 4.02
CA ILE A 19 -8.06 -13.93 3.14
C ILE A 19 -7.39 -15.31 3.19
N ASN A 20 -7.49 -16.06 2.10
CA ASN A 20 -6.98 -17.42 2.03
C ASN A 20 -5.55 -17.50 1.47
N ASN A 21 -5.09 -16.49 0.75
CA ASN A 21 -3.82 -16.52 0.04
C ASN A 21 -3.00 -15.27 0.32
N SER A 22 -1.69 -15.42 0.20
CA SER A 22 -0.74 -14.32 0.25
C SER A 22 0.48 -14.65 -0.58
N LEU A 23 1.14 -13.64 -1.14
CA LEU A 23 2.42 -13.78 -1.81
C LEU A 23 3.54 -13.45 -0.85
N ARG A 24 4.54 -14.33 -0.76
CA ARG A 24 5.79 -14.06 -0.08
C ARG A 24 6.75 -13.31 -1.00
N PHE A 25 7.32 -12.24 -0.48
CA PHE A 25 8.44 -11.53 -1.06
C PHE A 25 9.69 -11.86 -0.22
N GLU A 26 10.75 -12.28 -0.90
CA GLU A 26 12.04 -12.56 -0.28
C GLU A 26 13.08 -11.55 -0.81
N SER A 27 13.57 -10.69 0.08
CA SER A 27 14.48 -9.62 -0.34
C SER A 27 15.84 -10.15 -0.82
N GLY A 28 16.27 -11.32 -0.33
CA GLY A 28 17.50 -12.00 -0.76
C GLY A 28 17.43 -12.49 -2.19
N ASP A 29 16.25 -12.83 -2.67
CA ASP A 29 15.99 -13.28 -4.05
C ASP A 29 15.61 -12.13 -4.98
N SER A 30 15.56 -10.89 -4.47
CA SER A 30 15.10 -9.71 -5.20
C SER A 30 13.71 -9.90 -5.82
N ALA A 31 12.80 -10.55 -5.09
CA ALA A 31 11.46 -10.87 -5.56
C ALA A 31 10.58 -9.62 -5.64
N TYR A 32 9.91 -9.42 -6.78
CA TYR A 32 8.93 -8.36 -7.00
C TYR A 32 8.00 -8.70 -8.16
N LEU A 33 6.85 -8.03 -8.23
CA LEU A 33 5.95 -8.09 -9.37
C LEU A 33 6.05 -6.80 -10.18
N THR A 34 5.73 -6.88 -11.47
CA THR A 34 5.70 -5.75 -12.38
C THR A 34 4.39 -5.66 -13.14
N ARG A 35 4.01 -4.43 -13.47
CA ARG A 35 2.90 -4.14 -14.38
C ARG A 35 3.20 -2.87 -15.18
N THR A 36 2.87 -2.90 -16.47
CA THR A 36 2.81 -1.71 -17.32
C THR A 36 1.38 -1.59 -17.83
N PRO A 37 0.63 -0.55 -17.44
CA PRO A 37 -0.66 -0.26 -18.04
C PRO A 37 -0.51 0.03 -19.53
N GLY A 38 -1.54 -0.23 -20.34
CA GLY A 38 -1.52 0.08 -21.78
C GLY A 38 -1.84 1.52 -22.11
N ALA A 39 -2.18 2.35 -21.13
CA ALA A 39 -2.44 3.79 -21.22
C ALA A 39 -2.47 4.40 -19.82
N ASP A 40 -2.37 5.72 -19.73
CA ASP A 40 -2.57 6.45 -18.48
C ASP A 40 -3.99 6.23 -17.95
N GLY A 41 -4.08 5.94 -16.66
CA GLY A 41 -5.31 6.00 -15.89
C GLY A 41 -5.51 7.38 -15.25
N ASN A 42 -6.34 7.45 -14.22
CA ASN A 42 -6.51 8.67 -13.46
C ASN A 42 -5.33 8.88 -12.51
N ARG A 43 -4.36 9.69 -12.92
CA ARG A 43 -3.14 9.97 -12.16
C ARG A 43 -3.37 10.89 -10.96
N ARG A 44 -4.56 11.53 -10.88
CA ARG A 44 -4.91 12.48 -9.81
C ARG A 44 -5.77 11.87 -8.73
N THR A 45 -6.49 10.78 -9.04
CA THR A 45 -7.42 10.17 -8.09
C THR A 45 -7.34 8.65 -8.19
N TRP A 46 -6.98 8.00 -7.08
CA TRP A 46 -6.90 6.55 -6.99
C TRP A 46 -6.78 6.10 -5.53
N THR A 47 -6.93 4.81 -5.29
CA THR A 47 -6.75 4.18 -3.98
C THR A 47 -5.94 2.90 -4.11
N MET A 48 -4.94 2.72 -3.24
CA MET A 48 -4.29 1.44 -2.97
C MET A 48 -4.75 0.91 -1.63
N SER A 49 -5.15 -0.36 -1.57
CA SER A 49 -5.46 -1.07 -0.34
C SER A 49 -4.82 -2.44 -0.37
N TYR A 50 -4.13 -2.83 0.70
CA TYR A 50 -3.45 -4.12 0.78
C TYR A 50 -3.19 -4.52 2.22
N TRP A 51 -3.10 -5.83 2.43
CA TRP A 51 -2.61 -6.38 3.67
C TRP A 51 -1.12 -6.70 3.54
N ILE A 52 -0.35 -6.38 4.58
CA ILE A 52 1.08 -6.59 4.60
C ILE A 52 1.53 -7.12 5.95
N LYS A 53 2.41 -8.14 5.92
CA LYS A 53 3.12 -8.67 7.09
C LYS A 53 4.60 -8.59 6.83
N ARG A 54 5.33 -7.97 7.75
CA ARG A 54 6.78 -7.79 7.61
C ARG A 54 7.52 -9.07 7.99
N GLY A 55 8.57 -9.41 7.23
CA GLY A 55 9.53 -10.46 7.56
C GLY A 55 10.66 -9.93 8.44
N ASN A 56 11.10 -8.70 8.20
CA ASN A 56 12.10 -8.01 9.00
C ASN A 56 11.82 -6.50 9.10
N ILE A 57 12.55 -5.81 9.98
CA ILE A 57 12.43 -4.36 10.19
C ILE A 57 13.71 -3.61 9.79
N ALA A 58 14.65 -4.28 9.16
CA ALA A 58 15.86 -3.64 8.69
C ALA A 58 15.60 -2.92 7.38
N ASP A 59 16.18 -1.72 7.26
CA ASP A 59 16.24 -0.97 6.01
C ASP A 59 14.89 -0.50 5.41
N HIS A 60 14.95 0.23 4.30
CA HIS A 60 13.77 0.66 3.54
C HIS A 60 13.13 -0.54 2.84
N LYS A 61 11.84 -0.76 3.08
CA LYS A 61 11.07 -1.85 2.45
C LYS A 61 9.94 -1.25 1.64
N ARG A 62 10.09 -1.27 0.31
CA ARG A 62 9.15 -0.67 -0.63
C ARG A 62 8.01 -1.63 -0.92
N HIS A 63 6.80 -1.14 -0.79
CA HIS A 63 5.58 -1.88 -1.09
C HIS A 63 5.20 -1.71 -2.55
N PHE A 64 5.31 -0.46 -3.03
CA PHE A 64 5.04 -0.09 -4.42
C PHE A 64 6.07 0.92 -4.91
N GLY A 65 6.43 0.78 -6.18
CA GLY A 65 7.20 1.74 -6.96
C GLY A 65 6.42 2.17 -8.19
N GLY A 66 6.36 3.48 -8.43
CA GLY A 66 5.79 4.06 -9.65
C GLY A 66 6.85 4.24 -10.70
N SER A 67 6.41 4.59 -11.87
CA SER A 67 7.12 4.95 -13.09
C SER A 67 8.63 4.74 -13.14
N LEU A 68 9.05 3.63 -13.74
CA LEU A 68 10.47 3.38 -14.08
C LEU A 68 10.85 3.95 -15.47
N ALA A 69 10.00 4.78 -16.07
CA ALA A 69 10.10 5.15 -17.49
C ALA A 69 11.09 6.27 -17.80
N SER A 70 11.68 6.93 -16.83
CA SER A 70 12.63 8.00 -17.12
C SER A 70 14.01 7.74 -16.57
N ALA A 71 15.04 8.08 -17.33
CA ALA A 71 16.46 7.94 -17.02
C ALA A 71 16.94 8.61 -15.70
N TYR A 72 16.00 9.16 -14.92
CA TYR A 72 16.26 9.78 -13.61
C TYR A 72 15.11 9.52 -12.65
N GLY A 73 14.34 8.46 -12.89
CA GLY A 73 13.00 8.34 -12.39
C GLY A 73 12.86 7.50 -11.16
N VAL A 74 12.90 8.14 -10.05
CA VAL A 74 12.22 7.65 -8.88
C VAL A 74 10.81 8.18 -9.02
N GLY A 75 9.80 7.37 -9.19
CA GLY A 75 8.40 7.79 -9.23
C GLY A 75 7.80 7.83 -7.82
N LEU A 76 6.52 7.53 -7.74
CA LEU A 76 5.85 7.32 -6.46
C LEU A 76 6.48 6.12 -5.74
N ILE A 77 6.75 6.30 -4.45
CA ILE A 77 7.17 5.23 -3.56
C ILE A 77 6.20 5.15 -2.38
N VAL A 78 5.76 3.93 -2.06
CA VAL A 78 5.10 3.58 -0.81
C VAL A 78 5.97 2.58 -0.09
N GLN A 79 6.43 2.90 1.12
CA GLN A 79 7.38 2.07 1.84
C GLN A 79 7.27 2.20 3.37
N PHE A 80 7.87 1.26 4.08
CA PHE A 80 8.30 1.52 5.45
C PHE A 80 9.70 2.15 5.44
N ASP A 81 9.85 3.31 6.07
CA ASP A 81 11.13 4.01 6.18
C ASP A 81 12.09 3.24 7.11
N GLY A 82 13.35 3.11 6.70
CA GLY A 82 14.35 2.34 7.44
C GLY A 82 14.69 2.88 8.83
N ASN A 83 14.57 4.18 9.06
CA ASN A 83 15.01 4.78 10.32
C ASN A 83 14.02 4.55 11.47
N ASN A 84 12.77 5.00 11.30
CA ASN A 84 11.76 4.96 12.35
C ASN A 84 10.68 3.91 12.08
N GLN A 85 10.75 3.23 10.93
CA GLN A 85 9.75 2.26 10.48
C GLN A 85 8.37 2.88 10.21
N GLU A 86 8.34 4.16 9.88
CA GLU A 86 7.16 4.92 9.52
C GLU A 86 6.64 4.49 8.15
N LEU A 87 5.34 4.56 7.92
CA LEU A 87 4.80 4.48 6.56
C LEU A 87 5.12 5.81 5.85
N MET A 88 5.80 5.71 4.72
CA MET A 88 6.16 6.83 3.88
C MET A 88 5.52 6.70 2.50
N VAL A 89 4.94 7.80 2.03
CA VAL A 89 4.54 7.99 0.63
C VAL A 89 5.28 9.21 0.10
N ALA A 90 6.00 9.04 -0.98
CA ALA A 90 6.77 10.12 -1.60
C ALA A 90 6.75 10.00 -3.13
N ASP A 91 6.86 11.11 -3.81
CA ASP A 91 7.12 11.16 -5.25
C ASP A 91 8.44 11.91 -5.47
N TYR A 92 9.39 11.25 -6.07
CA TYR A 92 10.72 11.79 -6.33
C TYR A 92 10.89 12.10 -7.82
N ARG A 93 11.49 13.25 -8.14
CA ARG A 93 11.93 13.65 -9.47
C ARG A 93 13.44 13.44 -9.62
N SER A 94 13.90 13.63 -10.86
CA SER A 94 15.32 13.68 -11.22
C SER A 94 16.14 14.47 -10.20
N GLY A 95 17.29 13.91 -9.80
CA GLY A 95 18.19 14.54 -8.85
C GLY A 95 17.72 14.48 -7.39
N TYR A 96 16.87 13.51 -7.03
CA TYR A 96 16.32 13.34 -5.66
C TYR A 96 15.45 14.50 -5.17
N HIS A 97 14.95 15.33 -6.07
CA HIS A 97 13.97 16.34 -5.71
C HIS A 97 12.62 15.70 -5.41
N THR A 98 12.11 15.94 -4.22
CA THR A 98 10.82 15.45 -3.76
C THR A 98 9.73 16.43 -4.16
N ASP A 99 8.73 15.96 -4.93
CA ASP A 99 7.53 16.78 -5.20
C ASP A 99 6.63 16.83 -3.97
N TYR A 100 6.47 15.69 -3.31
CA TYR A 100 5.77 15.58 -2.05
C TYR A 100 6.30 14.39 -1.25
N ILE A 101 6.17 14.48 0.07
CA ILE A 101 6.57 13.42 1.00
C ILE A 101 5.70 13.49 2.25
N LEU A 102 5.12 12.36 2.61
CA LEU A 102 4.37 12.18 3.84
C LEU A 102 5.00 11.05 4.64
N LYS A 103 5.23 11.28 5.92
CA LYS A 103 5.69 10.27 6.88
C LYS A 103 4.74 10.24 8.07
N THR A 104 4.31 9.06 8.45
CA THR A 104 3.42 8.88 9.61
C THR A 104 4.18 8.99 10.92
N ASN A 105 3.49 9.33 12.00
CA ASN A 105 4.08 9.29 13.34
C ASN A 105 4.06 7.88 13.95
N MET A 106 3.36 6.94 13.34
CA MET A 106 3.30 5.54 13.74
C MET A 106 4.44 4.76 13.10
N GLY A 107 5.19 4.02 13.91
CA GLY A 107 6.20 3.06 13.43
C GLY A 107 5.63 1.64 13.37
N PHE A 108 5.83 0.96 12.24
CA PHE A 108 5.35 -0.38 11.94
C PHE A 108 6.43 -1.42 12.28
N ARG A 109 6.56 -1.80 13.57
CA ARG A 109 7.66 -2.66 14.07
C ARG A 109 7.26 -4.09 14.39
N ASP A 110 5.96 -4.38 14.39
CA ASP A 110 5.48 -5.72 14.69
C ASP A 110 5.58 -6.60 13.42
N THR A 111 6.37 -7.66 13.50
CA THR A 111 6.53 -8.65 12.42
C THR A 111 5.61 -9.86 12.59
N ALA A 112 4.91 -9.97 13.71
CA ALA A 112 4.01 -11.09 13.97
C ALA A 112 2.63 -10.90 13.36
N ASN A 113 2.17 -9.64 13.28
CA ASN A 113 0.82 -9.31 12.84
C ASN A 113 0.77 -8.73 11.41
N TRP A 114 -0.41 -8.84 10.81
CA TRP A 114 -0.75 -8.19 9.55
C TRP A 114 -1.18 -6.75 9.81
N TYR A 115 -0.82 -5.87 8.89
CA TYR A 115 -1.32 -4.51 8.79
C TYR A 115 -2.17 -4.39 7.53
N HIS A 116 -3.36 -3.81 7.65
CA HIS A 116 -4.12 -3.35 6.51
C HIS A 116 -3.76 -1.89 6.24
N ILE A 117 -3.17 -1.62 5.10
CA ILE A 117 -2.75 -0.28 4.68
C ILE A 117 -3.65 0.23 3.57
N VAL A 118 -4.08 1.49 3.68
CA VAL A 118 -4.79 2.19 2.59
C VAL A 118 -4.10 3.52 2.33
N VAL A 119 -3.78 3.75 1.06
CA VAL A 119 -3.31 5.02 0.51
C VAL A 119 -4.42 5.59 -0.35
N ALA A 120 -5.08 6.63 0.12
CA ALA A 120 -6.18 7.29 -0.58
C ALA A 120 -5.69 8.62 -1.16
N PHE A 121 -5.62 8.70 -2.48
CA PHE A 121 -5.00 9.79 -3.23
C PHE A 121 -6.04 10.55 -4.05
N ASP A 122 -6.09 11.89 -3.93
CA ASP A 122 -6.92 12.78 -4.76
C ASP A 122 -6.36 14.20 -4.75
N THR A 123 -5.52 14.53 -5.69
CA THR A 123 -4.92 15.87 -5.80
C THR A 123 -5.88 16.96 -6.25
N THR A 124 -7.10 16.62 -6.66
CA THR A 124 -8.11 17.63 -7.05
C THR A 124 -8.68 18.38 -5.84
N GLN A 125 -8.44 17.86 -4.62
CA GLN A 125 -8.91 18.44 -3.37
C GLN A 125 -8.32 19.83 -3.13
N GLY A 126 -9.17 20.81 -2.78
CA GLY A 126 -8.75 22.17 -2.45
C GLY A 126 -7.87 22.24 -1.20
N THR A 127 -8.17 21.43 -0.19
CA THR A 127 -7.40 21.33 1.06
C THR A 127 -6.25 20.35 0.90
N ALA A 128 -5.01 20.79 1.12
CA ALA A 128 -3.80 19.98 0.93
C ALA A 128 -3.84 18.66 1.71
N ALA A 129 -4.24 18.67 2.98
CA ALA A 129 -4.33 17.47 3.82
C ALA A 129 -5.38 16.45 3.37
N ASN A 130 -6.27 16.81 2.44
CA ASN A 130 -7.23 15.89 1.85
C ASN A 130 -6.72 15.21 0.57
N ARG A 131 -5.59 15.66 0.02
CA ARG A 131 -5.04 15.13 -1.24
C ARG A 131 -4.42 13.75 -1.07
N ILE A 132 -3.82 13.49 0.07
CA ILE A 132 -3.29 12.16 0.41
C ILE A 132 -3.67 11.85 1.85
N LYS A 133 -4.36 10.73 2.05
CA LYS A 133 -4.70 10.20 3.37
C LYS A 133 -4.14 8.79 3.50
N LEU A 134 -3.48 8.54 4.61
CA LEU A 134 -2.89 7.24 4.93
C LEU A 134 -3.66 6.61 6.09
N TYR A 135 -3.91 5.31 5.98
CA TYR A 135 -4.64 4.58 7.00
C TYR A 135 -3.92 3.26 7.32
N ALA A 136 -4.04 2.83 8.57
CA ALA A 136 -3.67 1.49 9.01
C ALA A 136 -4.79 0.89 9.85
N ASN A 137 -5.17 -0.35 9.57
CA ASN A 137 -6.20 -1.10 10.29
C ASN A 137 -7.47 -0.26 10.54
N GLY A 138 -7.97 0.38 9.50
CA GLY A 138 -9.18 1.20 9.53
C GLY A 138 -9.03 2.61 10.09
N GLN A 139 -7.90 2.96 10.71
CA GLN A 139 -7.67 4.25 11.36
C GLN A 139 -6.83 5.19 10.49
N GLN A 140 -7.25 6.46 10.37
CA GLN A 140 -6.44 7.45 9.68
C GLN A 140 -5.20 7.79 10.51
N LEU A 141 -4.04 7.77 9.85
CA LEU A 141 -2.76 8.04 10.46
C LEU A 141 -2.48 9.56 10.51
N THR A 142 -1.86 9.99 11.58
CA THR A 142 -1.30 11.35 11.69
C THR A 142 0.11 11.39 11.11
N MET A 143 0.50 12.54 10.58
CA MET A 143 1.81 12.73 9.97
C MET A 143 2.78 13.37 10.96
N VAL A 144 4.01 12.85 11.03
CA VAL A 144 5.13 13.53 11.71
C VAL A 144 5.75 14.57 10.78
N SER A 145 5.71 14.32 9.48
CA SER A 145 6.15 15.23 8.43
C SER A 145 5.27 15.09 7.20
N ALA A 146 4.85 16.22 6.62
CA ALA A 146 4.05 16.21 5.40
C ALA A 146 4.35 17.45 4.53
N THR A 147 4.83 17.19 3.32
CA THR A 147 4.76 18.10 2.18
C THR A 147 3.77 17.49 1.22
N TYR A 148 2.60 18.10 1.07
CA TYR A 148 1.55 17.60 0.19
C TYR A 148 1.79 18.05 -1.25
N PRO A 149 1.33 17.27 -2.26
CA PRO A 149 1.37 17.70 -3.66
C PRO A 149 0.55 18.99 -3.87
N ASP A 150 0.90 19.76 -4.88
CA ASP A 150 0.07 20.86 -5.34
C ASP A 150 -1.28 20.34 -5.86
N GLN A 151 -2.29 21.21 -5.87
CA GLN A 151 -3.60 20.86 -6.42
C GLN A 151 -3.48 20.50 -7.90
N ASN A 152 -4.15 19.41 -8.29
CA ASN A 152 -4.14 18.85 -9.65
C ASN A 152 -2.76 18.31 -10.12
N THR A 153 -1.83 18.03 -9.21
CA THR A 153 -0.59 17.31 -9.56
C THR A 153 -0.93 15.90 -10.05
N ASP A 154 -0.34 15.50 -11.17
CA ASP A 154 -0.38 14.13 -11.66
C ASP A 154 0.68 13.28 -10.95
N ALA A 155 0.26 12.23 -10.25
CA ALA A 155 1.19 11.27 -9.65
C ALA A 155 1.99 10.51 -10.72
N ARG A 156 3.20 10.09 -10.37
CA ARG A 156 3.98 9.15 -11.16
C ARG A 156 3.65 7.71 -10.79
N PHE A 157 2.37 7.45 -10.85
CA PHE A 157 1.75 6.15 -10.68
C PHE A 157 0.47 6.16 -11.51
N ASN A 158 0.05 4.98 -11.97
CA ASN A 158 -1.11 4.85 -12.85
C ASN A 158 -0.94 5.55 -14.20
N GLU A 159 0.31 5.65 -14.67
CA GLU A 159 0.67 6.12 -16.02
C GLU A 159 1.11 4.92 -16.89
N ASP A 160 1.19 5.11 -18.19
CA ASP A 160 1.72 4.10 -19.15
C ASP A 160 3.22 3.91 -18.95
N ALA A 161 3.59 3.39 -17.80
CA ALA A 161 4.97 3.13 -17.41
C ALA A 161 5.06 1.93 -16.47
N LEU A 162 6.23 1.30 -16.41
CA LEU A 162 6.48 0.16 -15.54
C LEU A 162 6.31 0.55 -14.07
N THR A 163 5.45 -0.19 -13.37
CA THR A 163 5.26 -0.12 -11.92
C THR A 163 5.66 -1.43 -11.26
N THR A 164 6.04 -1.37 -9.99
CA THR A 164 6.47 -2.53 -9.22
C THR A 164 5.63 -2.71 -7.94
N ILE A 165 5.51 -3.96 -7.49
CA ILE A 165 4.95 -4.35 -6.20
C ILE A 165 6.00 -5.18 -5.47
N GLY A 166 6.27 -4.85 -4.21
CA GLY A 166 7.31 -5.50 -3.41
C GLY A 166 8.72 -4.96 -3.65
N ALA A 167 8.85 -3.90 -4.45
CA ALA A 167 10.10 -3.18 -4.67
C ALA A 167 9.79 -1.77 -5.22
N GLY A 168 10.80 -0.94 -5.39
CA GLY A 168 10.66 0.36 -6.04
C GLY A 168 11.89 0.69 -6.88
N SER A 169 11.83 1.79 -7.60
CA SER A 169 12.99 2.30 -8.32
C SER A 169 13.86 3.16 -7.43
N ASP A 170 15.16 3.05 -7.60
CA ASP A 170 16.14 3.98 -7.08
C ASP A 170 17.17 4.23 -8.20
N ASN A 171 17.05 5.37 -8.85
CA ASN A 171 18.02 5.84 -9.83
C ASN A 171 18.36 4.81 -10.92
N GLU A 172 17.38 4.35 -11.69
CA GLU A 172 17.47 3.39 -12.80
C GLU A 172 17.53 1.90 -12.41
N SER A 173 17.54 1.57 -11.13
CA SER A 173 17.50 0.18 -10.66
C SER A 173 16.24 -0.10 -9.83
N VAL A 174 15.82 -1.35 -9.81
CA VAL A 174 14.82 -1.82 -8.86
C VAL A 174 15.52 -2.12 -7.54
N ASP A 175 15.04 -1.53 -6.45
CA ASP A 175 15.69 -1.59 -5.14
C ASP A 175 14.65 -1.59 -3.99
N GLY A 176 15.13 -1.69 -2.75
CA GLY A 176 14.29 -1.67 -1.57
C GLY A 176 13.30 -2.85 -1.51
N HIS A 177 13.74 -4.02 -1.96
CA HIS A 177 12.92 -5.23 -2.03
C HIS A 177 12.27 -5.56 -0.69
N LEU A 178 10.97 -5.81 -0.73
CA LEU A 178 10.19 -6.22 0.43
C LEU A 178 10.69 -7.57 0.95
N ASP A 179 10.70 -7.71 2.27
CA ASP A 179 10.82 -9.00 2.94
C ASP A 179 9.58 -9.20 3.80
N GLY A 180 8.74 -10.16 3.41
CA GLY A 180 7.45 -10.37 4.07
C GLY A 180 6.38 -10.93 3.14
N TYR A 181 5.15 -10.62 3.47
CA TYR A 181 3.99 -11.12 2.75
C TYR A 181 3.05 -9.97 2.40
N MET A 182 2.42 -10.06 1.23
CA MET A 182 1.29 -9.20 0.87
C MET A 182 0.08 -10.05 0.47
N ALA A 183 -1.10 -9.55 0.77
CA ALA A 183 -2.37 -10.19 0.45
C ALA A 183 -3.41 -9.14 0.08
N GLU A 184 -4.45 -9.52 -0.65
CA GLU A 184 -5.60 -8.67 -0.96
C GLU A 184 -5.18 -7.30 -1.50
N ILE A 185 -4.38 -7.28 -2.56
CA ILE A 185 -3.96 -6.02 -3.17
C ILE A 185 -5.07 -5.50 -4.07
N ASN A 186 -5.66 -4.39 -3.70
CA ASN A 186 -6.65 -3.66 -4.47
C ASN A 186 -6.04 -2.33 -4.94
N PHE A 187 -6.00 -2.11 -6.24
CA PHE A 187 -5.75 -0.79 -6.81
C PHE A 187 -7.02 -0.32 -7.52
N VAL A 188 -7.59 0.79 -7.05
CA VAL A 188 -8.82 1.37 -7.60
C VAL A 188 -8.47 2.66 -8.32
N ASP A 189 -8.64 2.67 -9.63
CA ASP A 189 -8.40 3.81 -10.50
C ASP A 189 -9.61 4.74 -10.53
N GLY A 190 -9.37 6.04 -10.37
CA GLY A 190 -10.39 7.09 -10.51
C GLY A 190 -11.18 7.42 -9.24
N THR A 191 -10.93 6.77 -8.10
CA THR A 191 -11.70 7.01 -6.88
C THR A 191 -10.83 7.05 -5.63
N GLN A 192 -11.03 8.08 -4.78
CA GLN A 192 -10.45 8.15 -3.43
C GLN A 192 -11.42 7.48 -2.44
N LEU A 193 -11.07 6.29 -1.97
CA LEU A 193 -11.86 5.48 -1.04
C LEU A 193 -11.30 5.54 0.38
N THR A 194 -12.11 5.14 1.34
CA THR A 194 -11.71 4.95 2.74
C THR A 194 -11.50 3.47 3.06
N PRO A 195 -10.87 3.12 4.19
CA PRO A 195 -10.69 1.72 4.59
C PRO A 195 -11.97 0.90 4.68
N ALA A 196 -13.12 1.54 4.96
CA ALA A 196 -14.42 0.88 5.05
C ALA A 196 -14.87 0.18 3.75
N SER A 197 -14.22 0.48 2.62
CA SER A 197 -14.43 -0.22 1.35
C SER A 197 -13.77 -1.60 1.31
N PHE A 198 -12.73 -1.84 2.13
CA PHE A 198 -11.85 -3.01 2.07
C PHE A 198 -11.74 -3.77 3.40
N GLY A 199 -12.35 -3.23 4.44
CA GLY A 199 -12.35 -3.83 5.76
C GLY A 199 -13.44 -3.24 6.63
N GLU A 200 -13.64 -3.87 7.78
CA GLU A 200 -14.63 -3.46 8.78
C GLU A 200 -14.15 -3.82 10.18
N THR A 201 -14.75 -3.21 11.18
CA THR A 201 -14.52 -3.59 12.58
C THR A 201 -15.40 -4.81 12.91
N ASP A 202 -14.81 -5.81 13.49
CA ASP A 202 -15.54 -6.96 14.00
C ASP A 202 -16.44 -6.55 15.17
N ASP A 203 -17.74 -6.84 15.07
CA ASP A 203 -18.74 -6.40 16.05
C ASP A 203 -18.60 -7.11 17.41
N ILE A 204 -17.95 -8.27 17.45
CA ILE A 204 -17.81 -9.08 18.66
C ILE A 204 -16.50 -8.75 19.39
N TYR A 205 -15.41 -8.71 18.64
CA TYR A 205 -14.06 -8.60 19.21
C TYR A 205 -13.43 -7.21 19.03
N GLY A 206 -14.03 -6.35 18.21
CA GLY A 206 -13.57 -4.97 18.00
C GLY A 206 -12.28 -4.84 17.18
N HIS A 207 -11.73 -5.94 16.63
CA HIS A 207 -10.55 -5.87 15.77
C HIS A 207 -10.94 -5.53 14.32
N TRP A 208 -9.98 -4.99 13.57
CA TRP A 208 -10.13 -4.73 12.15
C TRP A 208 -9.98 -6.02 11.35
N LYS A 209 -10.94 -6.32 10.48
CA LYS A 209 -10.96 -7.52 9.62
C LYS A 209 -11.17 -7.17 8.16
N PRO A 210 -10.77 -8.04 7.23
CA PRO A 210 -10.96 -7.83 5.81
C PRO A 210 -12.43 -7.86 5.40
N LYS A 211 -12.73 -7.16 4.31
CA LYS A 211 -14.01 -7.14 3.64
C LYS A 211 -13.77 -7.11 2.15
N GLU A 212 -14.57 -7.87 1.40
CA GLU A 212 -14.51 -7.88 -0.05
C GLU A 212 -14.87 -6.51 -0.64
N TYR A 213 -14.03 -6.01 -1.56
CA TYR A 213 -14.36 -4.81 -2.31
C TYR A 213 -15.31 -5.14 -3.46
N SER A 214 -16.49 -4.59 -3.44
CA SER A 214 -17.56 -4.81 -4.44
C SER A 214 -17.75 -3.67 -5.44
N GLY A 215 -16.87 -2.66 -5.39
CA GLY A 215 -16.95 -1.51 -6.30
C GLY A 215 -16.25 -1.73 -7.65
N SER A 216 -16.29 -0.72 -8.51
CA SER A 216 -15.55 -0.72 -9.77
C SER A 216 -14.08 -0.43 -9.54
N TYR A 217 -13.21 -1.18 -10.22
CA TYR A 217 -11.76 -0.95 -10.19
C TYR A 217 -11.30 0.19 -11.12
N GLY A 218 -12.16 0.68 -12.03
CA GLY A 218 -11.80 1.66 -13.04
C GLY A 218 -11.00 1.07 -14.21
N ASN A 219 -10.34 1.94 -15.02
CA ASN A 219 -9.69 1.50 -16.24
C ASN A 219 -8.41 0.68 -15.99
N ASN A 220 -7.54 1.18 -15.13
CA ASN A 220 -6.26 0.54 -14.81
C ASN A 220 -6.28 -0.20 -13.47
N GLY A 221 -7.40 -0.20 -12.76
CA GLY A 221 -7.51 -0.86 -11.47
C GLY A 221 -7.40 -2.38 -11.58
N TYR A 222 -7.03 -3.01 -10.48
CA TYR A 222 -6.85 -4.46 -10.41
C TYR A 222 -7.02 -4.98 -8.98
N TYR A 223 -7.23 -6.28 -8.90
CA TYR A 223 -7.25 -7.03 -7.66
C TYR A 223 -6.31 -8.24 -7.78
N LEU A 224 -5.50 -8.46 -6.74
CA LEU A 224 -4.62 -9.62 -6.62
C LEU A 224 -4.94 -10.34 -5.33
N ASP A 225 -5.60 -11.48 -5.46
CA ASP A 225 -5.94 -12.39 -4.35
C ASP A 225 -4.90 -13.49 -4.15
N PHE A 226 -3.94 -13.62 -5.09
CA PHE A 226 -2.90 -14.65 -5.13
C PHE A 226 -3.43 -16.08 -5.11
N ALA A 227 -4.66 -16.31 -5.57
CA ALA A 227 -5.19 -17.63 -5.82
C ALA A 227 -4.44 -18.27 -7.00
N SER A 228 -4.08 -19.56 -6.88
CA SER A 228 -3.39 -20.37 -7.90
C SER A 228 -4.37 -21.01 -8.86
#